data_85b246afb56580c0cc16008dbc12c72e
#
_entry.id   85b246afb56580c0cc16008dbc12c72e
#
_cell.length_a   1.000
_cell.length_b   1.000
_cell.length_c   1.000
_cell.angle_alpha   90.00
_cell.angle_beta   90.00
_cell.angle_gamma   90.00
#
_symmetry.space_group_name_H-M   'P 1'
#
loop_
_entity.id
_entity.type
_entity.pdbx_description
1 polymer ?
#
loop_
_entity_poly.entity_id
_entity_poly.type
_entity_poly.pdbx_seq_one_letter_code
_entity_poly.pdbx_strand_id
1 'polypeptide(L)'
;MALPVTVQAAAAPATDRGLTRRWSQWRFRVFIAAWVLYAAYYFCRKNFSVVMPMMARTSHYGNFGLAQLVFLFSLAYALGQFAAGALGDRFGGRFTGTLGGLISAVCTMAMAMANDRHALLLLQIGNGLGQGCGWSACMKVLGAWFERKERGTVMAWWGTCYVLGGFLATVFATFVATQTFLMPGLGWRRGFLFPAIILGAAALWFGLRTRNYPGEAQLPAYEPESEGPAKSQGSGWEAARNPEVWILSGMYFFLKITRYSLLFWLPLYLVQRMQYSEEWAGYTSSLFELVGFSGTLIAGYVSDRLLKGRRYPVGATMLFALAGWLLIHPAIGRLGPAAMGVSISVLGILIYGPDLLMSGAATVDAVHPRHAARAAGIVNGIGSLGQLISAYVVAVIVSRFGWDQLFTFFLLCAASAGGLLTLRWNKGVKSEQEAS
;
A
#
# COMPACT_ATOMS: atom_id res chain seq x y z
N MET A 1 50.19 -39.34 -33.05
CA MET A 1 49.00 -39.32 -33.92
C MET A 1 47.79 -39.34 -33.02
N ALA A 2 47.30 -38.17 -32.66
CA ALA A 2 46.17 -37.97 -31.75
C ALA A 2 44.94 -37.58 -32.57
N LEU A 3 43.86 -38.35 -32.45
CA LEU A 3 42.60 -38.12 -33.14
C LEU A 3 41.90 -36.93 -32.49
N PRO A 4 41.26 -36.05 -33.28
CA PRO A 4 40.48 -34.90 -32.70
C PRO A 4 39.16 -35.43 -32.15
N VAL A 5 38.93 -35.16 -30.87
CA VAL A 5 37.63 -35.32 -30.22
C VAL A 5 36.70 -34.25 -30.76
N THR A 6 35.80 -34.62 -31.64
CA THR A 6 34.66 -33.80 -32.08
C THR A 6 33.69 -33.64 -30.90
N VAL A 7 33.70 -32.47 -30.29
CA VAL A 7 32.65 -32.07 -29.37
C VAL A 7 31.38 -31.85 -30.22
N GLN A 8 30.49 -32.85 -30.21
CA GLN A 8 29.13 -32.65 -30.70
C GLN A 8 28.46 -31.56 -29.86
N ALA A 9 28.21 -30.43 -30.47
CA ALA A 9 27.33 -29.42 -29.92
C ALA A 9 25.96 -30.08 -29.65
N ALA A 10 25.60 -30.20 -28.39
CA ALA A 10 24.31 -30.70 -27.96
C ALA A 10 23.24 -29.79 -28.60
N ALA A 11 22.43 -30.35 -29.50
CA ALA A 11 21.29 -29.64 -30.05
C ALA A 11 20.41 -29.12 -28.93
N ALA A 12 20.11 -27.82 -28.95
CA ALA A 12 19.18 -27.22 -28.03
C ALA A 12 17.86 -28.03 -28.04
N PRO A 13 17.34 -28.44 -26.86
CA PRO A 13 16.15 -29.26 -26.80
C PRO A 13 15.03 -28.50 -27.49
N ALA A 14 14.37 -29.15 -28.47
CA ALA A 14 13.16 -28.63 -29.10
C ALA A 14 12.20 -28.19 -28.01
N THR A 15 11.86 -26.90 -27.99
CA THR A 15 10.96 -26.33 -27.02
C THR A 15 9.65 -27.09 -27.05
N ASP A 16 9.43 -27.95 -26.06
CA ASP A 16 8.18 -28.69 -25.94
C ASP A 16 7.05 -27.68 -25.77
N ARG A 17 6.24 -27.50 -26.83
CA ARG A 17 5.11 -26.58 -26.86
C ARG A 17 4.17 -26.84 -25.68
N GLY A 18 4.06 -28.07 -25.23
CA GLY A 18 3.28 -28.48 -24.08
C GLY A 18 3.84 -27.90 -22.78
N LEU A 19 5.16 -27.93 -22.61
CA LEU A 19 5.85 -27.37 -21.44
C LEU A 19 5.70 -25.85 -21.38
N THR A 20 5.91 -25.15 -22.50
CA THR A 20 5.74 -23.69 -22.60
C THR A 20 4.29 -23.25 -22.27
N ARG A 21 3.30 -23.98 -22.77
CA ARG A 21 1.87 -23.72 -22.46
C ARG A 21 1.57 -23.93 -20.97
N ARG A 22 2.07 -25.00 -20.34
CA ARG A 22 1.92 -25.25 -18.91
C ARG A 22 2.56 -24.14 -18.06
N TRP A 23 3.73 -23.66 -18.44
CA TRP A 23 4.40 -22.52 -17.81
C TRP A 23 3.54 -21.26 -17.86
N SER A 24 3.06 -20.87 -19.02
CA SER A 24 2.23 -19.68 -19.19
C SER A 24 0.95 -19.77 -18.35
N GLN A 25 0.29 -20.93 -18.34
CA GLN A 25 -0.93 -21.15 -17.57
C GLN A 25 -0.68 -21.03 -16.05
N TRP A 26 0.43 -21.59 -15.54
CA TRP A 26 0.76 -21.49 -14.11
C TRP A 26 1.17 -20.07 -13.71
N ARG A 27 1.96 -19.39 -14.52
CA ARG A 27 2.33 -17.98 -14.28
C ARG A 27 1.09 -17.09 -14.20
N PHE A 28 0.18 -17.21 -15.16
CA PHE A 28 -1.07 -16.47 -15.15
C PHE A 28 -1.90 -16.79 -13.90
N ARG A 29 -2.06 -18.08 -13.56
CA ARG A 29 -2.81 -18.53 -12.38
C ARG A 29 -2.23 -17.95 -11.10
N VAL A 30 -0.93 -18.02 -10.92
CA VAL A 30 -0.24 -17.51 -9.73
C VAL A 30 -0.34 -15.99 -9.65
N PHE A 31 -0.16 -15.30 -10.77
CA PHE A 31 -0.31 -13.85 -10.85
C PHE A 31 -1.71 -13.40 -10.42
N ILE A 32 -2.75 -13.97 -11.04
CA ILE A 32 -4.15 -13.63 -10.70
C ILE A 32 -4.47 -13.99 -9.26
N ALA A 33 -4.01 -15.13 -8.77
CA ALA A 33 -4.27 -15.53 -7.37
C ALA A 33 -3.61 -14.56 -6.37
N ALA A 34 -2.37 -14.13 -6.62
CA ALA A 34 -1.69 -13.12 -5.80
C ALA A 34 -2.36 -11.74 -5.92
N TRP A 35 -2.82 -11.37 -7.11
CA TRP A 35 -3.52 -10.11 -7.35
C TRP A 35 -4.85 -10.06 -6.59
N VAL A 36 -5.68 -11.09 -6.73
CA VAL A 36 -6.98 -11.19 -6.05
C VAL A 36 -6.81 -11.24 -4.53
N LEU A 37 -5.85 -12.03 -4.04
CA LEU A 37 -5.58 -12.09 -2.60
C LEU A 37 -5.24 -10.70 -2.05
N TYR A 38 -4.30 -10.00 -2.69
CA TYR A 38 -3.86 -8.71 -2.15
C TYR A 38 -4.93 -7.61 -2.30
N ALA A 39 -5.70 -7.62 -3.39
CA ALA A 39 -6.89 -6.78 -3.52
C ALA A 39 -7.91 -7.09 -2.42
N ALA A 40 -8.15 -8.37 -2.11
CA ALA A 40 -9.08 -8.79 -1.06
C ALA A 40 -8.62 -8.37 0.36
N TYR A 41 -7.32 -8.27 0.62
CA TYR A 41 -6.82 -7.73 1.89
C TYR A 41 -7.33 -6.32 2.16
N TYR A 42 -7.53 -5.49 1.12
CA TYR A 42 -8.07 -4.15 1.28
C TYR A 42 -9.51 -4.13 1.77
N PHE A 43 -10.29 -5.17 1.51
CA PHE A 43 -11.67 -5.27 2.01
C PHE A 43 -11.73 -5.27 3.54
N CYS A 44 -10.79 -5.93 4.22
CA CYS A 44 -10.68 -5.93 5.69
C CYS A 44 -9.77 -4.83 6.25
N ARG A 45 -9.22 -3.96 5.39
CA ARG A 45 -8.41 -2.79 5.79
C ARG A 45 -9.21 -1.49 5.69
N LYS A 46 -9.97 -1.32 4.62
CA LYS A 46 -10.71 -0.09 4.32
C LYS A 46 -12.10 -0.05 4.93
N ASN A 47 -12.70 -1.21 5.19
CA ASN A 47 -14.04 -1.31 5.78
C ASN A 47 -14.16 -0.53 7.10
N PHE A 48 -13.14 -0.54 7.95
CA PHE A 48 -13.15 0.20 9.22
C PHE A 48 -13.33 1.71 8.99
N SER A 49 -12.63 2.28 8.01
CA SER A 49 -12.77 3.70 7.65
C SER A 49 -14.21 4.04 7.27
N VAL A 50 -14.87 3.18 6.50
CA VAL A 50 -16.26 3.35 6.04
C VAL A 50 -17.27 3.27 7.19
N VAL A 51 -17.09 2.30 8.10
CA VAL A 51 -18.04 2.11 9.22
C VAL A 51 -17.76 3.06 10.40
N MET A 52 -16.63 3.75 10.41
CA MET A 52 -16.23 4.65 11.48
C MET A 52 -17.26 5.74 11.81
N PRO A 53 -17.90 6.44 10.85
CA PRO A 53 -18.96 7.41 11.14
C PRO A 53 -20.16 6.77 11.84
N MET A 54 -20.56 5.58 11.40
CA MET A 54 -21.68 4.83 11.97
C MET A 54 -21.36 4.37 13.39
N MET A 55 -20.15 3.89 13.64
CA MET A 55 -19.65 3.53 14.99
C MET A 55 -19.62 4.75 15.91
N ALA A 56 -19.15 5.92 15.44
CA ALA A 56 -19.14 7.14 16.22
C ALA A 56 -20.55 7.53 16.70
N ARG A 57 -21.55 7.36 15.82
CA ARG A 57 -22.94 7.70 16.13
C ARG A 57 -23.66 6.71 17.02
N THR A 58 -23.47 5.41 16.77
CA THR A 58 -24.27 4.35 17.44
C THR A 58 -23.64 3.82 18.72
N SER A 59 -22.31 3.78 18.78
CA SER A 59 -21.57 3.17 19.90
C SER A 59 -20.88 4.19 20.78
N HIS A 60 -21.13 5.49 20.55
CA HIS A 60 -20.57 6.61 21.30
C HIS A 60 -19.03 6.60 21.40
N TYR A 61 -18.35 6.02 20.39
CA TYR A 61 -16.90 6.10 20.29
C TYR A 61 -16.49 7.53 19.96
N GLY A 62 -15.84 8.21 20.91
CA GLY A 62 -15.21 9.50 20.62
C GLY A 62 -13.96 9.32 19.74
N ASN A 63 -13.43 10.44 19.24
CA ASN A 63 -12.28 10.45 18.32
C ASN A 63 -11.07 9.67 18.86
N PHE A 64 -10.80 9.75 20.17
CA PHE A 64 -9.71 8.98 20.80
C PHE A 64 -9.95 7.47 20.79
N GLY A 65 -11.19 7.02 20.98
CA GLY A 65 -11.53 5.61 20.90
C GLY A 65 -11.35 5.04 19.49
N LEU A 66 -11.76 5.80 18.48
CA LEU A 66 -11.54 5.46 17.07
C LEU A 66 -10.05 5.49 16.71
N ALA A 67 -9.31 6.50 17.17
CA ALA A 67 -7.86 6.60 16.98
C ALA A 67 -7.12 5.40 17.56
N GLN A 68 -7.52 4.92 18.74
CA GLN A 68 -6.91 3.74 19.36
C GLN A 68 -7.06 2.48 18.50
N LEU A 69 -8.23 2.28 17.86
CA LEU A 69 -8.46 1.17 16.94
C LEU A 69 -7.56 1.26 15.71
N VAL A 70 -7.44 2.45 15.10
CA VAL A 70 -6.54 2.69 13.95
C VAL A 70 -5.07 2.52 14.32
N PHE A 71 -4.69 3.02 15.50
CA PHE A 71 -3.30 2.92 16.02
C PHE A 71 -2.89 1.47 16.25
N LEU A 72 -3.71 0.70 16.98
CA LEU A 72 -3.42 -0.71 17.29
C LEU A 72 -3.39 -1.56 16.02
N PHE A 73 -4.29 -1.32 15.08
CA PHE A 73 -4.22 -1.94 13.75
C PHE A 73 -2.89 -1.63 13.06
N SER A 74 -2.49 -0.37 13.00
CA SER A 74 -1.26 0.07 12.32
C SER A 74 0.00 -0.48 12.98
N LEU A 75 0.03 -0.51 14.31
CA LEU A 75 1.13 -1.10 15.09
C LEU A 75 1.23 -2.61 14.85
N ALA A 76 0.10 -3.32 14.96
CA ALA A 76 0.04 -4.75 14.72
C ALA A 76 0.40 -5.11 13.27
N TYR A 77 -0.05 -4.30 12.31
CA TYR A 77 0.33 -4.44 10.90
C TYR A 77 1.85 -4.33 10.71
N ALA A 78 2.49 -3.33 11.33
CA ALA A 78 3.93 -3.14 11.24
C ALA A 78 4.70 -4.34 11.85
N LEU A 79 4.28 -4.79 13.04
CA LEU A 79 4.88 -5.97 13.69
C LEU A 79 4.62 -7.25 12.88
N GLY A 80 3.43 -7.39 12.31
CA GLY A 80 3.05 -8.52 11.46
C GLY A 80 3.92 -8.66 10.21
N GLN A 81 4.42 -7.56 9.65
CA GLN A 81 5.33 -7.62 8.49
C GLN A 81 6.67 -8.28 8.82
N PHE A 82 7.22 -8.06 10.02
CA PHE A 82 8.44 -8.73 10.47
C PHE A 82 8.19 -10.22 10.67
N ALA A 83 7.10 -10.57 11.36
CA ALA A 83 6.72 -11.97 11.56
C ALA A 83 6.47 -12.68 10.23
N ALA A 84 5.84 -12.02 9.26
CA ALA A 84 5.55 -12.56 7.94
C ALA A 84 6.81 -12.88 7.13
N GLY A 85 7.88 -12.11 7.29
CA GLY A 85 9.19 -12.44 6.70
C GLY A 85 9.68 -13.79 7.18
N ALA A 86 9.76 -13.98 8.49
CA ALA A 86 10.20 -15.23 9.11
C ALA A 86 9.29 -16.43 8.76
N LEU A 87 7.97 -16.23 8.82
CA LEU A 87 7.00 -17.27 8.42
C LEU A 87 7.13 -17.63 6.94
N GLY A 88 7.29 -16.62 6.08
CA GLY A 88 7.49 -16.83 4.66
C GLY A 88 8.77 -17.62 4.37
N ASP A 89 9.86 -17.39 5.10
CA ASP A 89 11.11 -18.12 4.93
C ASP A 89 11.00 -19.59 5.36
N ARG A 90 10.25 -19.84 6.42
CA ARG A 90 10.08 -21.19 6.97
C ARG A 90 9.01 -22.01 6.23
N PHE A 91 7.87 -21.43 5.91
CA PHE A 91 6.68 -22.15 5.41
C PHE A 91 6.29 -21.78 3.97
N GLY A 92 6.99 -20.82 3.36
CA GLY A 92 6.70 -20.32 2.02
C GLY A 92 5.58 -19.26 1.96
N GLY A 93 5.55 -18.53 0.85
CA GLY A 93 4.59 -17.44 0.66
C GLY A 93 3.13 -17.91 0.57
N ARG A 94 2.89 -19.08 -0.02
CA ARG A 94 1.55 -19.68 -0.10
C ARG A 94 0.91 -19.84 1.27
N PHE A 95 1.60 -20.48 2.21
CA PHE A 95 1.11 -20.68 3.57
C PHE A 95 0.93 -19.34 4.30
N THR A 96 1.95 -18.48 4.26
CA THR A 96 1.94 -17.18 4.95
C THR A 96 0.81 -16.27 4.48
N GLY A 97 0.58 -16.17 3.17
CA GLY A 97 -0.51 -15.36 2.61
C GLY A 97 -1.90 -15.90 2.94
N THR A 98 -2.05 -17.23 2.88
CA THR A 98 -3.31 -17.88 3.26
C THR A 98 -3.62 -17.70 4.75
N LEU A 99 -2.66 -18.00 5.62
CA LEU A 99 -2.83 -17.89 7.07
C LEU A 99 -3.14 -16.44 7.47
N GLY A 100 -2.35 -15.48 6.98
CA GLY A 100 -2.57 -14.06 7.28
C GLY A 100 -3.95 -13.57 6.80
N GLY A 101 -4.37 -13.97 5.59
CA GLY A 101 -5.71 -13.66 5.08
C GLY A 101 -6.82 -14.24 5.91
N LEU A 102 -6.69 -15.50 6.35
CA LEU A 102 -7.68 -16.14 7.21
C LEU A 102 -7.75 -15.51 8.61
N ILE A 103 -6.60 -15.21 9.25
CA ILE A 103 -6.57 -14.50 10.53
C ILE A 103 -7.28 -13.15 10.40
N SER A 104 -6.93 -12.37 9.39
CA SER A 104 -7.57 -11.08 9.14
C SER A 104 -9.08 -11.21 8.89
N ALA A 105 -9.50 -12.18 8.10
CA ALA A 105 -10.91 -12.44 7.81
C ALA A 105 -11.69 -12.86 9.07
N VAL A 106 -11.17 -13.80 9.86
CA VAL A 106 -11.81 -14.27 11.10
C VAL A 106 -11.93 -13.14 12.12
N CYS A 107 -10.85 -12.37 12.34
CA CYS A 107 -10.89 -11.22 13.24
C CYS A 107 -11.90 -10.16 12.77
N THR A 108 -11.93 -9.85 11.47
CA THR A 108 -12.89 -8.89 10.91
C THR A 108 -14.34 -9.40 11.00
N MET A 109 -14.57 -10.68 10.77
CA MET A 109 -15.89 -11.31 10.95
C MET A 109 -16.34 -11.24 12.41
N ALA A 110 -15.44 -11.54 13.35
CA ALA A 110 -15.73 -11.47 14.78
C ALA A 110 -16.03 -10.03 15.24
N MET A 111 -15.41 -9.00 14.62
CA MET A 111 -15.75 -7.60 14.89
C MET A 111 -17.22 -7.26 14.55
N ALA A 112 -17.83 -7.95 13.57
CA ALA A 112 -19.25 -7.79 13.26
C ALA A 112 -20.17 -8.21 14.42
N MET A 113 -19.69 -9.08 15.29
CA MET A 113 -20.45 -9.61 16.43
C MET A 113 -20.02 -9.00 17.78
N ALA A 114 -18.89 -8.30 17.82
CA ALA A 114 -18.35 -7.73 19.04
C ALA A 114 -19.17 -6.51 19.50
N ASN A 115 -19.56 -6.51 20.78
CA ASN A 115 -20.23 -5.40 21.44
C ASN A 115 -19.30 -4.66 22.42
N ASP A 116 -18.27 -5.33 22.89
CA ASP A 116 -17.31 -4.79 23.84
C ASP A 116 -16.12 -4.12 23.14
N ARG A 117 -15.68 -3.00 23.71
CA ARG A 117 -14.54 -2.23 23.20
C ARG A 117 -13.24 -3.01 23.26
N HIS A 118 -12.98 -3.74 24.34
CA HIS A 118 -11.73 -4.49 24.49
C HIS A 118 -11.66 -5.62 23.47
N ALA A 119 -12.79 -6.30 23.20
CA ALA A 119 -12.87 -7.29 22.14
C ALA A 119 -12.54 -6.67 20.77
N LEU A 120 -13.08 -5.49 20.45
CA LEU A 120 -12.77 -4.79 19.18
C LEU A 120 -11.28 -4.43 19.08
N LEU A 121 -10.66 -3.98 20.16
CA LEU A 121 -9.23 -3.66 20.19
C LEU A 121 -8.36 -4.90 19.93
N LEU A 122 -8.66 -6.01 20.60
CA LEU A 122 -7.94 -7.28 20.40
C LEU A 122 -8.12 -7.83 18.99
N LEU A 123 -9.33 -7.76 18.46
CA LEU A 123 -9.64 -8.21 17.09
C LEU A 123 -8.95 -7.31 16.04
N GLN A 124 -8.83 -6.01 16.31
CA GLN A 124 -8.06 -5.11 15.43
C GLN A 124 -6.56 -5.42 15.44
N ILE A 125 -5.99 -5.82 16.58
CA ILE A 125 -4.61 -6.31 16.65
C ILE A 125 -4.47 -7.59 15.79
N GLY A 126 -5.35 -8.57 15.97
CA GLY A 126 -5.35 -9.79 15.18
C GLY A 126 -5.50 -9.52 13.67
N ASN A 127 -6.41 -8.63 13.30
CA ASN A 127 -6.56 -8.17 11.91
C ASN A 127 -5.25 -7.56 11.38
N GLY A 128 -4.63 -6.63 12.13
CA GLY A 128 -3.37 -5.99 11.76
C GLY A 128 -2.24 -7.00 11.54
N LEU A 129 -2.05 -7.94 12.45
CA LEU A 129 -1.06 -9.02 12.32
C LEU A 129 -1.27 -9.84 11.05
N GLY A 130 -2.51 -10.27 10.79
CA GLY A 130 -2.88 -11.00 9.58
C GLY A 130 -2.64 -10.19 8.31
N GLN A 131 -2.99 -8.91 8.31
CA GLN A 131 -2.77 -7.97 7.20
C GLN A 131 -1.28 -7.81 6.85
N GLY A 132 -0.39 -7.84 7.85
CA GLY A 132 1.06 -7.76 7.66
C GLY A 132 1.64 -8.87 6.78
N CYS A 133 0.97 -10.02 6.70
CA CYS A 133 1.43 -11.16 5.92
C CYS A 133 1.23 -11.00 4.40
N GLY A 134 0.31 -10.16 3.96
CA GLY A 134 -0.14 -10.13 2.57
C GLY A 134 0.94 -9.75 1.56
N TRP A 135 1.63 -8.63 1.79
CA TRP A 135 2.63 -8.11 0.88
C TRP A 135 3.81 -9.07 0.70
N SER A 136 4.47 -9.44 1.79
CA SER A 136 5.66 -10.30 1.77
C SER A 136 5.38 -11.68 1.18
N ALA A 137 4.21 -12.25 1.45
CA ALA A 137 3.76 -13.52 0.89
C ALA A 137 3.63 -13.47 -0.64
N CYS A 138 2.93 -12.44 -1.16
CA CYS A 138 2.76 -12.25 -2.60
C CYS A 138 4.10 -11.98 -3.29
N MET A 139 4.95 -11.11 -2.71
CA MET A 139 6.28 -10.83 -3.26
C MET A 139 7.14 -12.09 -3.37
N LYS A 140 7.11 -12.96 -2.35
CA LYS A 140 7.87 -14.19 -2.34
C LYS A 140 7.41 -15.16 -3.43
N VAL A 141 6.10 -15.34 -3.57
CA VAL A 141 5.53 -16.23 -4.59
C VAL A 141 5.80 -15.68 -5.99
N LEU A 142 5.51 -14.41 -6.26
CA LEU A 142 5.74 -13.80 -7.57
C LEU A 142 7.23 -13.80 -7.95
N GLY A 143 8.11 -13.53 -6.97
CA GLY A 143 9.55 -13.58 -7.18
C GLY A 143 10.09 -14.95 -7.60
N ALA A 144 9.44 -16.05 -7.18
CA ALA A 144 9.80 -17.41 -7.57
C ALA A 144 9.24 -17.84 -8.95
N TRP A 145 8.16 -17.20 -9.43
CA TRP A 145 7.49 -17.57 -10.67
C TRP A 145 7.86 -16.72 -11.89
N PHE A 146 8.53 -15.57 -11.68
CA PHE A 146 8.87 -14.65 -12.77
C PHE A 146 10.37 -14.36 -12.82
N GLU A 147 10.94 -14.36 -14.04
CA GLU A 147 12.33 -14.08 -14.29
C GLU A 147 12.72 -12.67 -13.83
N ARG A 148 13.96 -12.51 -13.40
CA ARG A 148 14.49 -11.23 -12.91
C ARG A 148 14.28 -10.08 -13.90
N LYS A 149 14.44 -10.35 -15.20
CA LYS A 149 14.24 -9.36 -16.27
C LYS A 149 12.78 -8.90 -16.45
N GLU A 150 11.79 -9.74 -16.07
CA GLU A 150 10.36 -9.45 -16.21
C GLU A 150 9.74 -8.92 -14.91
N ARG A 151 10.38 -9.12 -13.77
CA ARG A 151 9.85 -8.80 -12.43
C ARG A 151 9.36 -7.36 -12.33
N GLY A 152 10.09 -6.41 -12.92
CA GLY A 152 9.70 -4.99 -12.91
C GLY A 152 8.32 -4.76 -13.51
N THR A 153 8.08 -5.28 -14.71
CA THR A 153 6.78 -5.17 -15.41
C THR A 153 5.68 -5.92 -14.67
N VAL A 154 5.96 -7.14 -14.21
CA VAL A 154 5.00 -7.96 -13.46
C VAL A 154 4.59 -7.26 -12.16
N MET A 155 5.54 -6.69 -11.41
CA MET A 155 5.26 -5.97 -10.17
C MET A 155 4.49 -4.67 -10.41
N ALA A 156 4.73 -3.98 -11.53
CA ALA A 156 3.97 -2.80 -11.92
C ALA A 156 2.48 -3.16 -12.16
N TRP A 157 2.23 -4.21 -12.94
CA TRP A 157 0.87 -4.72 -13.16
C TRP A 157 0.23 -5.26 -11.88
N TRP A 158 0.99 -6.00 -11.10
CA TRP A 158 0.47 -6.51 -9.82
C TRP A 158 0.16 -5.37 -8.86
N GLY A 159 0.94 -4.30 -8.86
CA GLY A 159 0.70 -3.11 -8.04
C GLY A 159 -0.68 -2.47 -8.24
N THR A 160 -1.35 -2.70 -9.36
CA THR A 160 -2.73 -2.21 -9.57
C THR A 160 -3.72 -2.81 -8.57
N CYS A 161 -3.40 -3.98 -7.96
CA CYS A 161 -4.28 -4.64 -7.01
C CYS A 161 -4.56 -3.82 -5.75
N TYR A 162 -3.58 -3.02 -5.29
CA TYR A 162 -3.81 -2.23 -4.07
C TYR A 162 -4.69 -0.99 -4.32
N VAL A 163 -4.59 -0.39 -5.50
CA VAL A 163 -5.42 0.76 -5.87
C VAL A 163 -6.85 0.33 -6.16
N LEU A 164 -7.01 -0.63 -7.10
CA LEU A 164 -8.32 -1.18 -7.43
C LEU A 164 -8.94 -1.89 -6.24
N GLY A 165 -8.14 -2.62 -5.45
CA GLY A 165 -8.59 -3.25 -4.21
C GLY A 165 -9.07 -2.24 -3.18
N GLY A 166 -8.35 -1.12 -2.98
CA GLY A 166 -8.76 -0.05 -2.08
C GLY A 166 -10.05 0.62 -2.50
N PHE A 167 -10.16 0.99 -3.78
CA PHE A 167 -11.38 1.56 -4.35
C PHE A 167 -12.57 0.60 -4.21
N LEU A 168 -12.45 -0.63 -4.72
CA LEU A 168 -13.52 -1.63 -4.67
C LEU A 168 -13.91 -1.96 -3.22
N ALA A 169 -12.95 -2.05 -2.31
CA ALA A 169 -13.21 -2.29 -0.90
C ALA A 169 -14.02 -1.17 -0.27
N THR A 170 -13.69 0.10 -0.57
CA THR A 170 -14.42 1.26 -0.04
C THR A 170 -15.85 1.30 -0.58
N VAL A 171 -16.01 1.14 -1.90
CA VAL A 171 -17.34 1.09 -2.54
C VAL A 171 -18.18 -0.04 -2.00
N PHE A 172 -17.62 -1.26 -1.94
CA PHE A 172 -18.33 -2.44 -1.44
C PHE A 172 -18.70 -2.32 0.04
N ALA A 173 -17.77 -1.88 0.89
CA ALA A 173 -18.05 -1.70 2.31
C ALA A 173 -19.14 -0.64 2.53
N THR A 174 -19.13 0.46 1.75
CA THR A 174 -20.17 1.48 1.78
C THR A 174 -21.52 0.85 1.40
N PHE A 175 -21.58 0.17 0.27
CA PHE A 175 -22.80 -0.48 -0.19
C PHE A 175 -23.39 -1.41 0.87
N VAL A 176 -22.60 -2.38 1.38
CA VAL A 176 -23.14 -3.36 2.35
C VAL A 176 -23.44 -2.76 3.72
N ALA A 177 -22.76 -1.69 4.13
CA ALA A 177 -23.01 -1.05 5.41
C ALA A 177 -24.27 -0.19 5.39
N THR A 178 -24.58 0.48 4.26
CA THR A 178 -25.71 1.42 4.16
C THR A 178 -27.02 0.77 3.70
N GLN A 179 -26.95 -0.30 2.88
CA GLN A 179 -28.19 -0.94 2.36
C GLN A 179 -28.94 -1.71 3.45
N THR A 180 -30.25 -1.52 3.49
CA THR A 180 -31.11 -2.10 4.54
C THR A 180 -31.67 -3.48 4.20
N PHE A 181 -31.65 -3.90 2.94
CA PHE A 181 -32.21 -5.19 2.51
C PHE A 181 -31.31 -6.40 2.84
N LEU A 182 -30.00 -6.19 3.04
CA LEU A 182 -29.06 -7.23 3.40
C LEU A 182 -28.97 -7.35 4.93
N MET A 183 -29.52 -8.42 5.53
CA MET A 183 -29.45 -8.70 6.96
C MET A 183 -29.73 -7.44 7.84
N PRO A 184 -30.96 -6.91 7.86
CA PRO A 184 -31.29 -5.63 8.52
C PRO A 184 -30.84 -5.55 9.98
N GLY A 185 -30.91 -6.66 10.73
CA GLY A 185 -30.55 -6.74 12.15
C GLY A 185 -29.06 -6.49 12.46
N LEU A 186 -28.18 -6.58 11.47
CA LEU A 186 -26.76 -6.30 11.65
C LEU A 186 -26.40 -4.82 11.49
N GLY A 187 -27.25 -4.01 10.86
CA GLY A 187 -26.96 -2.59 10.61
C GLY A 187 -25.61 -2.40 9.92
N TRP A 188 -24.83 -1.42 10.36
CA TRP A 188 -23.49 -1.09 9.83
C TRP A 188 -22.45 -2.23 9.99
N ARG A 189 -22.68 -3.19 10.87
CA ARG A 189 -21.78 -4.34 11.10
C ARG A 189 -21.61 -5.24 9.88
N ARG A 190 -22.54 -5.15 8.92
CA ARG A 190 -22.39 -5.77 7.59
C ARG A 190 -21.11 -5.33 6.88
N GLY A 191 -20.66 -4.09 7.11
CA GLY A 191 -19.38 -3.57 6.63
C GLY A 191 -18.14 -4.28 7.20
N PHE A 192 -18.30 -5.12 8.23
CA PHE A 192 -17.26 -6.07 8.67
C PHE A 192 -17.51 -7.47 8.12
N LEU A 193 -18.75 -7.96 8.19
CA LEU A 193 -19.08 -9.35 7.84
C LEU A 193 -18.79 -9.68 6.38
N PHE A 194 -19.37 -8.92 5.44
CA PHE A 194 -19.25 -9.26 4.02
C PHE A 194 -17.83 -9.07 3.46
N PRO A 195 -17.08 -8.01 3.79
CA PRO A 195 -15.66 -7.92 3.43
C PRO A 195 -14.82 -9.08 3.97
N ALA A 196 -15.10 -9.55 5.18
CA ALA A 196 -14.40 -10.70 5.77
C ALA A 196 -14.63 -11.99 4.98
N ILE A 197 -15.86 -12.23 4.52
CA ILE A 197 -16.19 -13.39 3.68
C ILE A 197 -15.38 -13.33 2.37
N ILE A 198 -15.30 -12.16 1.73
CA ILE A 198 -14.51 -11.98 0.48
C ILE A 198 -13.04 -12.29 0.72
N LEU A 199 -12.44 -11.75 1.79
CA LEU A 199 -11.04 -12.02 2.10
C LEU A 199 -10.82 -13.50 2.44
N GLY A 200 -11.69 -14.10 3.25
CA GLY A 200 -11.60 -15.52 3.60
C GLY A 200 -11.66 -16.44 2.38
N ALA A 201 -12.61 -16.18 1.48
CA ALA A 201 -12.72 -16.91 0.21
C ALA A 201 -11.49 -16.72 -0.70
N ALA A 202 -10.99 -15.49 -0.82
CA ALA A 202 -9.80 -15.19 -1.59
C ALA A 202 -8.54 -15.86 -1.01
N ALA A 203 -8.40 -15.88 0.33
CA ALA A 203 -7.26 -16.52 1.00
C ALA A 203 -7.28 -18.04 0.81
N LEU A 204 -8.45 -18.68 0.93
CA LEU A 204 -8.60 -20.11 0.65
C LEU A 204 -8.33 -20.42 -0.83
N TRP A 205 -8.88 -19.61 -1.72
CA TRP A 205 -8.63 -19.77 -3.17
C TRP A 205 -7.15 -19.63 -3.53
N PHE A 206 -6.46 -18.64 -2.96
CA PHE A 206 -5.02 -18.47 -3.11
C PHE A 206 -4.27 -19.72 -2.61
N GLY A 207 -4.59 -20.20 -1.41
CA GLY A 207 -3.98 -21.41 -0.85
C GLY A 207 -4.16 -22.65 -1.72
N LEU A 208 -5.32 -22.80 -2.37
CA LEU A 208 -5.61 -23.95 -3.24
C LEU A 208 -4.96 -23.81 -4.62
N ARG A 209 -4.95 -22.62 -5.19
CA ARG A 209 -4.56 -22.38 -6.60
C ARG A 209 -3.10 -22.00 -6.80
N THR A 210 -2.39 -21.60 -5.74
CA THR A 210 -1.00 -21.14 -5.82
C THR A 210 -0.04 -22.26 -5.41
N ARG A 211 1.20 -22.17 -5.91
CA ARG A 211 2.37 -22.96 -5.49
C ARG A 211 3.50 -22.00 -5.17
N ASN A 212 4.37 -22.35 -4.22
CA ASN A 212 5.47 -21.47 -3.82
C ASN A 212 6.48 -21.26 -4.94
N TYR A 213 6.79 -22.31 -5.69
CA TYR A 213 7.78 -22.29 -6.77
C TYR A 213 7.39 -23.31 -7.86
N PRO A 214 7.96 -23.18 -9.07
CA PRO A 214 7.63 -24.01 -10.22
C PRO A 214 7.80 -25.51 -10.00
N GLY A 215 8.80 -25.93 -9.21
CA GLY A 215 9.03 -27.35 -8.89
C GLY A 215 7.85 -28.04 -8.20
N GLU A 216 7.07 -27.33 -7.37
CA GLU A 216 5.82 -27.88 -6.79
C GLU A 216 4.73 -28.17 -7.85
N ALA A 217 4.87 -27.61 -9.04
CA ALA A 217 4.00 -27.84 -10.20
C ALA A 217 4.63 -28.79 -11.24
N GLN A 218 5.72 -29.44 -10.88
CA GLN A 218 6.52 -30.31 -11.78
C GLN A 218 7.02 -29.57 -13.03
N LEU A 219 7.39 -28.30 -12.87
CA LEU A 219 8.01 -27.48 -13.89
C LEU A 219 9.49 -27.26 -13.53
N PRO A 220 10.40 -27.22 -14.52
CA PRO A 220 11.80 -26.92 -14.28
C PRO A 220 11.96 -25.52 -13.68
N ALA A 221 12.99 -25.28 -12.88
CA ALA A 221 13.31 -23.93 -12.42
C ALA A 221 13.73 -23.06 -13.61
N TYR A 222 13.35 -21.80 -13.61
CA TYR A 222 13.70 -20.86 -14.68
C TYR A 222 15.16 -20.41 -14.62
N GLU A 223 15.66 -20.23 -13.42
CA GLU A 223 17.05 -19.93 -13.15
C GLU A 223 17.57 -21.08 -12.23
N PRO A 224 18.75 -21.65 -12.48
CA PRO A 224 19.40 -22.45 -11.47
C PRO A 224 19.39 -21.59 -10.19
N GLU A 225 19.10 -22.20 -9.03
CA GLU A 225 19.16 -21.49 -7.75
C GLU A 225 20.46 -20.70 -7.68
N SER A 226 20.42 -19.47 -8.18
CA SER A 226 21.50 -18.53 -7.99
C SER A 226 21.57 -18.37 -6.50
N GLU A 227 22.72 -18.73 -5.95
CA GLU A 227 23.13 -18.56 -4.56
C GLU A 227 22.29 -17.49 -3.90
N GLY A 228 21.59 -17.89 -2.82
CA GLY A 228 20.58 -17.08 -2.14
C GLY A 228 21.04 -15.65 -1.94
N PRO A 229 20.17 -14.70 -1.65
CA PRO A 229 20.42 -13.27 -1.80
C PRO A 229 21.82 -12.95 -1.37
N ALA A 230 22.65 -12.49 -2.35
CA ALA A 230 24.08 -12.31 -2.16
C ALA A 230 24.27 -11.68 -0.77
N LYS A 231 24.86 -12.43 0.16
CA LYS A 231 25.09 -11.95 1.53
C LYS A 231 25.69 -10.57 1.34
N SER A 232 24.92 -9.54 1.62
CA SER A 232 25.36 -8.17 1.37
C SER A 232 26.59 -7.95 2.26
N GLN A 233 27.77 -8.19 1.70
CA GLN A 233 29.09 -7.99 2.34
C GLN A 233 29.40 -6.49 2.43
N GLY A 234 28.44 -5.66 2.76
CA GLY A 234 28.63 -4.23 3.02
C GLY A 234 27.98 -3.86 4.35
N SER A 235 28.67 -3.04 5.13
CA SER A 235 28.13 -2.52 6.39
C SER A 235 26.82 -1.81 6.11
N GLY A 236 25.73 -2.22 6.82
CA GLY A 236 24.40 -1.59 6.72
C GLY A 236 24.38 -0.10 7.04
N TRP A 237 25.46 0.39 7.61
CA TRP A 237 25.66 1.79 7.99
C TRP A 237 25.89 2.73 6.80
N GLU A 238 26.28 2.26 5.62
CA GLU A 238 26.49 3.13 4.45
C GLU A 238 25.18 3.79 3.97
N ALA A 239 24.09 3.04 3.90
CA ALA A 239 22.78 3.62 3.59
C ALA A 239 22.32 4.61 4.66
N ALA A 240 22.57 4.31 5.94
CA ALA A 240 22.21 5.18 7.05
C ALA A 240 23.10 6.44 7.15
N ARG A 241 24.28 6.44 6.56
CA ARG A 241 25.16 7.62 6.49
C ARG A 241 24.83 8.56 5.33
N ASN A 242 24.03 8.11 4.36
CA ASN A 242 23.68 8.94 3.21
C ASN A 242 22.61 9.98 3.63
N PRO A 243 22.93 11.30 3.55
CA PRO A 243 22.00 12.36 3.94
C PRO A 243 20.71 12.38 3.10
N GLU A 244 20.75 11.87 1.86
CA GLU A 244 19.56 11.80 1.01
C GLU A 244 18.52 10.82 1.55
N VAL A 245 18.97 9.71 2.11
CA VAL A 245 18.08 8.73 2.74
C VAL A 245 17.31 9.39 3.90
N TRP A 246 17.94 10.28 4.66
CA TRP A 246 17.30 11.01 5.76
C TRP A 246 16.35 12.10 5.25
N ILE A 247 16.70 12.81 4.18
CA ILE A 247 15.79 13.78 3.54
C ILE A 247 14.54 13.08 3.02
N LEU A 248 14.70 11.97 2.31
CA LEU A 248 13.57 11.16 1.81
C LEU A 248 12.74 10.56 2.97
N SER A 249 13.40 10.12 4.05
CA SER A 249 12.74 9.61 5.23
C SER A 249 11.90 10.67 5.94
N GLY A 250 12.43 11.87 6.13
CA GLY A 250 11.72 13.00 6.72
C GLY A 250 10.54 13.45 5.87
N MET A 251 10.74 13.57 4.56
CA MET A 251 9.65 13.85 3.61
C MET A 251 8.55 12.78 3.73
N TYR A 252 8.92 11.51 3.73
CA TYR A 252 7.97 10.41 3.75
C TYR A 252 7.23 10.28 5.08
N PHE A 253 7.87 10.66 6.19
CA PHE A 253 7.22 10.77 7.50
C PHE A 253 6.05 11.77 7.45
N PHE A 254 6.29 13.00 6.99
CA PHE A 254 5.25 14.03 6.90
C PHE A 254 4.16 13.66 5.87
N LEU A 255 4.54 13.12 4.73
CA LEU A 255 3.59 12.68 3.71
C LEU A 255 2.68 11.56 4.22
N LYS A 256 3.24 10.57 4.92
CA LYS A 256 2.45 9.46 5.47
C LYS A 256 1.50 9.90 6.57
N ILE A 257 1.83 10.89 7.38
CA ILE A 257 0.87 11.49 8.32
C ILE A 257 -0.38 11.94 7.56
N THR A 258 -0.22 12.77 6.55
CA THR A 258 -1.34 13.32 5.76
C THR A 258 -2.10 12.20 5.03
N ARG A 259 -1.37 11.34 4.31
CA ARG A 259 -1.98 10.25 3.51
C ARG A 259 -2.81 9.30 4.35
N TYR A 260 -2.27 8.81 5.47
CA TYR A 260 -2.96 7.80 6.29
C TYR A 260 -4.07 8.41 7.15
N SER A 261 -3.95 9.69 7.52
CA SER A 261 -5.07 10.42 8.10
C SER A 261 -6.25 10.49 7.13
N LEU A 262 -6.02 10.91 5.90
CA LEU A 262 -7.09 10.95 4.87
C LEU A 262 -7.60 9.53 4.56
N LEU A 263 -6.73 8.55 4.47
CA LEU A 263 -7.10 7.16 4.19
C LEU A 263 -8.14 6.61 5.19
N PHE A 264 -7.98 6.92 6.48
CA PHE A 264 -8.83 6.36 7.53
C PHE A 264 -9.95 7.29 7.96
N TRP A 265 -9.73 8.62 7.97
CA TRP A 265 -10.66 9.57 8.57
C TRP A 265 -11.53 10.36 7.57
N LEU A 266 -11.26 10.21 6.27
CA LEU A 266 -11.98 10.98 5.25
C LEU A 266 -13.50 10.73 5.28
N PRO A 267 -14.04 9.50 5.40
CA PRO A 267 -15.48 9.31 5.52
C PRO A 267 -16.06 9.98 6.77
N LEU A 268 -15.36 9.92 7.91
CA LEU A 268 -15.80 10.56 9.15
C LEU A 268 -15.82 12.09 9.02
N TYR A 269 -14.82 12.70 8.36
CA TYR A 269 -14.77 14.11 8.05
C TYR A 269 -15.97 14.53 7.19
N LEU A 270 -16.28 13.78 6.14
CA LEU A 270 -17.39 14.07 5.25
C LEU A 270 -18.75 14.02 5.97
N VAL A 271 -18.93 13.06 6.88
CA VAL A 271 -20.15 12.97 7.68
C VAL A 271 -20.22 14.07 8.73
N GLN A 272 -19.17 14.25 9.54
CA GLN A 272 -19.22 15.16 10.69
C GLN A 272 -19.09 16.64 10.32
N ARG A 273 -18.24 16.98 9.36
CA ARG A 273 -17.96 18.37 9.00
C ARG A 273 -18.77 18.85 7.80
N MET A 274 -18.91 17.99 6.77
CA MET A 274 -19.62 18.33 5.54
C MET A 274 -21.09 17.91 5.56
N GLN A 275 -21.53 17.20 6.61
CA GLN A 275 -22.92 16.75 6.81
C GLN A 275 -23.45 15.86 5.66
N TYR A 276 -22.52 15.08 5.04
CA TYR A 276 -22.92 14.10 4.04
C TYR A 276 -23.58 12.90 4.68
N SER A 277 -24.49 12.24 3.96
CA SER A 277 -24.93 10.91 4.37
C SER A 277 -23.74 9.93 4.39
N GLU A 278 -23.83 8.89 5.21
CA GLU A 278 -22.79 7.86 5.32
C GLU A 278 -22.50 7.19 3.96
N GLU A 279 -23.53 7.07 3.13
CA GLU A 279 -23.42 6.52 1.78
C GLU A 279 -22.60 7.44 0.85
N TRP A 280 -22.96 8.73 0.76
CA TRP A 280 -22.22 9.69 -0.06
C TRP A 280 -20.78 9.89 0.45
N ALA A 281 -20.58 9.89 1.76
CA ALA A 281 -19.25 10.01 2.35
C ALA A 281 -18.35 8.83 1.95
N GLY A 282 -18.89 7.61 1.98
CA GLY A 282 -18.17 6.41 1.56
C GLY A 282 -17.80 6.45 0.07
N TYR A 283 -18.77 6.68 -0.81
CA TYR A 283 -18.49 6.73 -2.26
C TYR A 283 -17.57 7.89 -2.65
N THR A 284 -17.77 9.09 -2.08
CA THR A 284 -16.92 10.24 -2.38
C THR A 284 -15.48 9.99 -1.90
N SER A 285 -15.28 9.36 -0.73
CA SER A 285 -13.96 9.06 -0.24
C SER A 285 -13.19 8.03 -1.10
N SER A 286 -13.90 7.16 -1.84
CA SER A 286 -13.26 6.20 -2.73
C SER A 286 -12.52 6.84 -3.91
N LEU A 287 -12.92 8.07 -4.30
CA LEU A 287 -12.25 8.84 -5.35
C LEU A 287 -10.80 9.18 -5.00
N PHE A 288 -10.49 9.30 -3.72
CA PHE A 288 -9.13 9.53 -3.23
C PHE A 288 -8.13 8.48 -3.75
N GLU A 289 -8.53 7.22 -3.77
CA GLU A 289 -7.69 6.13 -4.25
C GLU A 289 -7.79 5.94 -5.76
N LEU A 290 -9.01 5.92 -6.29
CA LEU A 290 -9.24 5.66 -7.71
C LEU A 290 -8.53 6.69 -8.59
N VAL A 291 -8.81 7.96 -8.35
CA VAL A 291 -8.21 9.04 -9.15
C VAL A 291 -6.77 9.32 -8.71
N GLY A 292 -6.47 9.13 -7.42
CA GLY A 292 -5.13 9.32 -6.86
C GLY A 292 -4.05 8.51 -7.58
N PHE A 293 -4.38 7.31 -8.05
CA PHE A 293 -3.45 6.50 -8.83
C PHE A 293 -2.89 7.20 -10.07
N SER A 294 -3.70 8.03 -10.73
CA SER A 294 -3.22 8.81 -11.89
C SER A 294 -2.08 9.74 -11.53
N GLY A 295 -2.02 10.23 -10.28
CA GLY A 295 -0.92 11.03 -9.77
C GLY A 295 0.43 10.33 -9.84
N THR A 296 0.46 9.02 -9.58
CA THR A 296 1.68 8.21 -9.73
C THR A 296 2.16 8.16 -11.18
N LEU A 297 1.24 7.98 -12.12
CA LEU A 297 1.56 7.95 -13.55
C LEU A 297 2.05 9.32 -14.04
N ILE A 298 1.36 10.39 -13.62
CA ILE A 298 1.72 11.78 -13.93
C ILE A 298 3.12 12.09 -13.38
N ALA A 299 3.37 11.78 -12.10
CA ALA A 299 4.68 12.04 -11.48
C ALA A 299 5.82 11.29 -12.18
N GLY A 300 5.61 10.02 -12.52
CA GLY A 300 6.57 9.22 -13.27
C GLY A 300 6.83 9.80 -14.66
N TYR A 301 5.78 10.09 -15.42
CA TYR A 301 5.90 10.65 -16.76
C TYR A 301 6.61 12.01 -16.77
N VAL A 302 6.20 12.92 -15.87
CA VAL A 302 6.82 14.25 -15.75
C VAL A 302 8.30 14.13 -15.37
N SER A 303 8.61 13.26 -14.40
CA SER A 303 9.98 13.02 -13.97
C SER A 303 10.85 12.49 -15.11
N ASP A 304 10.41 11.43 -15.79
CA ASP A 304 11.25 10.70 -16.74
C ASP A 304 11.32 11.39 -18.11
N ARG A 305 10.19 11.95 -18.61
CA ARG A 305 10.10 12.53 -19.95
C ARG A 305 10.33 14.03 -19.98
N LEU A 306 9.74 14.80 -19.06
CA LEU A 306 9.83 16.26 -19.09
C LEU A 306 11.04 16.78 -18.34
N LEU A 307 11.40 16.17 -17.20
CA LEU A 307 12.51 16.62 -16.37
C LEU A 307 13.76 15.71 -16.44
N LYS A 308 13.84 14.83 -17.45
CA LYS A 308 15.01 13.99 -17.74
C LYS A 308 15.52 13.21 -16.53
N GLY A 309 14.61 12.62 -15.74
CA GLY A 309 14.93 11.83 -14.56
C GLY A 309 15.11 12.64 -13.26
N ARG A 310 14.89 13.96 -13.27
CA ARG A 310 14.99 14.80 -12.07
C ARG A 310 13.76 14.61 -11.17
N ARG A 311 13.87 13.73 -10.18
CA ARG A 311 12.74 13.30 -9.34
C ARG A 311 12.38 14.31 -8.25
N TYR A 312 13.38 14.94 -7.63
CA TYR A 312 13.19 15.86 -6.50
C TYR A 312 12.32 17.09 -6.84
N PRO A 313 12.53 17.78 -8.00
CA PRO A 313 11.66 18.89 -8.39
C PRO A 313 10.21 18.49 -8.57
N VAL A 314 9.93 17.32 -9.17
CA VAL A 314 8.56 16.82 -9.35
C VAL A 314 7.89 16.60 -8.01
N GLY A 315 8.56 15.88 -7.10
CA GLY A 315 8.02 15.61 -5.77
C GLY A 315 7.79 16.89 -4.97
N ALA A 316 8.76 17.82 -4.97
CA ALA A 316 8.63 19.10 -4.27
C ALA A 316 7.47 19.93 -4.82
N THR A 317 7.36 20.08 -6.15
CA THR A 317 6.27 20.85 -6.79
C THR A 317 4.90 20.26 -6.46
N MET A 318 4.74 18.93 -6.52
CA MET A 318 3.48 18.28 -6.17
C MET A 318 3.13 18.46 -4.69
N LEU A 319 4.12 18.43 -3.78
CA LEU A 319 3.90 18.63 -2.34
C LEU A 319 3.56 20.09 -2.01
N PHE A 320 4.15 21.10 -2.68
CA PHE A 320 3.72 22.47 -2.52
C PHE A 320 2.35 22.73 -3.14
N ALA A 321 2.04 22.10 -4.27
CA ALA A 321 0.69 22.13 -4.84
C ALA A 321 -0.32 21.48 -3.87
N LEU A 322 0.06 20.38 -3.21
CA LEU A 322 -0.75 19.76 -2.14
C LEU A 322 -0.98 20.74 -0.98
N ALA A 323 0.06 21.42 -0.50
CA ALA A 323 -0.07 22.41 0.57
C ALA A 323 -1.04 23.53 0.17
N GLY A 324 -0.91 24.09 -1.04
CA GLY A 324 -1.83 25.10 -1.56
C GLY A 324 -3.28 24.58 -1.69
N TRP A 325 -3.44 23.32 -2.15
CA TRP A 325 -4.76 22.72 -2.29
C TRP A 325 -5.44 22.44 -0.94
N LEU A 326 -4.66 22.02 0.08
CA LEU A 326 -5.15 21.80 1.44
C LEU A 326 -5.67 23.09 2.08
N LEU A 327 -5.11 24.24 1.71
CA LEU A 327 -5.60 25.56 2.17
C LEU A 327 -7.01 25.87 1.69
N ILE A 328 -7.30 25.56 0.42
CA ILE A 328 -8.58 25.87 -0.22
C ILE A 328 -9.61 24.74 -0.11
N HIS A 329 -9.17 23.52 0.19
CA HIS A 329 -10.03 22.32 0.26
C HIS A 329 -11.29 22.50 1.13
N PRO A 330 -11.23 23.06 2.36
CA PRO A 330 -12.42 23.26 3.18
C PRO A 330 -13.42 24.24 2.57
N ALA A 331 -12.95 25.23 1.81
CA ALA A 331 -13.81 26.18 1.11
C ALA A 331 -14.47 25.55 -0.14
N ILE A 332 -13.73 24.76 -0.90
CA ILE A 332 -14.25 24.01 -2.06
C ILE A 332 -15.39 23.08 -1.63
N GLY A 333 -15.24 22.42 -0.48
CA GLY A 333 -16.27 21.52 0.03
C GLY A 333 -17.63 22.18 0.30
N ARG A 334 -17.65 23.49 0.54
CA ARG A 334 -18.88 24.26 0.73
C ARG A 334 -19.64 24.53 -0.58
N LEU A 335 -18.99 24.34 -1.72
CA LEU A 335 -19.60 24.49 -3.05
C LEU A 335 -20.49 23.31 -3.46
N GLY A 336 -20.47 22.22 -2.69
CA GLY A 336 -21.34 21.07 -2.89
C GLY A 336 -20.59 19.75 -3.15
N PRO A 337 -21.35 18.64 -3.26
CA PRO A 337 -20.77 17.29 -3.33
C PRO A 337 -19.87 17.06 -4.54
N ALA A 338 -20.22 17.59 -5.71
CA ALA A 338 -19.40 17.45 -6.92
C ALA A 338 -18.04 18.14 -6.77
N ALA A 339 -18.02 19.38 -6.23
CA ALA A 339 -16.79 20.12 -5.97
C ALA A 339 -15.92 19.40 -4.93
N MET A 340 -16.53 18.83 -3.89
CA MET A 340 -15.82 18.00 -2.91
C MET A 340 -15.21 16.76 -3.55
N GLY A 341 -15.92 16.05 -4.42
CA GLY A 341 -15.40 14.90 -5.15
C GLY A 341 -14.18 15.26 -6.00
N VAL A 342 -14.23 16.37 -6.73
CA VAL A 342 -13.08 16.91 -7.48
C VAL A 342 -11.91 17.21 -6.54
N SER A 343 -12.18 17.90 -5.42
CA SER A 343 -11.14 18.28 -4.47
C SER A 343 -10.44 17.06 -3.85
N ILE A 344 -11.19 16.03 -3.47
CA ILE A 344 -10.65 14.77 -2.96
C ILE A 344 -9.81 14.05 -4.03
N SER A 345 -10.26 14.07 -5.28
CA SER A 345 -9.51 13.50 -6.40
C SER A 345 -8.15 14.19 -6.59
N VAL A 346 -8.13 15.52 -6.54
CA VAL A 346 -6.87 16.29 -6.63
C VAL A 346 -5.95 16.01 -5.44
N LEU A 347 -6.49 15.93 -4.21
CA LEU A 347 -5.71 15.51 -3.04
C LEU A 347 -5.07 14.13 -3.27
N GLY A 348 -5.83 13.19 -3.81
CA GLY A 348 -5.31 11.86 -4.17
C GLY A 348 -4.14 11.96 -5.15
N ILE A 349 -4.30 12.67 -6.27
CA ILE A 349 -3.23 12.86 -7.28
C ILE A 349 -1.96 13.42 -6.65
N LEU A 350 -2.11 14.51 -5.87
CA LEU A 350 -0.98 15.23 -5.27
C LEU A 350 -0.29 14.46 -4.14
N ILE A 351 -0.95 13.46 -3.55
CA ILE A 351 -0.37 12.59 -2.51
C ILE A 351 0.27 11.35 -3.12
N TYR A 352 -0.43 10.62 -4.00
CA TYR A 352 0.08 9.36 -4.55
C TYR A 352 1.26 9.54 -5.51
N GLY A 353 1.33 10.69 -6.20
CA GLY A 353 2.46 11.01 -7.07
C GLY A 353 3.80 11.01 -6.33
N PRO A 354 4.01 11.90 -5.36
CA PRO A 354 5.22 11.93 -4.56
C PRO A 354 5.43 10.66 -3.74
N ASP A 355 4.35 10.02 -3.26
CA ASP A 355 4.42 8.81 -2.45
C ASP A 355 5.24 7.71 -3.14
N LEU A 356 4.85 7.32 -4.35
CA LEU A 356 5.54 6.24 -5.06
C LEU A 356 6.85 6.70 -5.71
N LEU A 357 6.90 7.93 -6.24
CA LEU A 357 8.10 8.45 -6.90
C LEU A 357 9.27 8.57 -5.91
N MET A 358 9.02 9.06 -4.70
CA MET A 358 10.07 9.32 -3.71
C MET A 358 10.42 8.09 -2.88
N SER A 359 9.42 7.32 -2.41
CA SER A 359 9.68 6.10 -1.63
C SER A 359 10.24 4.95 -2.45
N GLY A 360 9.97 4.94 -3.75
CA GLY A 360 10.47 3.96 -4.72
C GLY A 360 11.70 4.45 -5.46
N ALA A 361 11.46 5.09 -6.59
CA ALA A 361 12.51 5.40 -7.56
C ALA A 361 13.60 6.32 -7.01
N ALA A 362 13.24 7.44 -6.35
CA ALA A 362 14.24 8.38 -5.80
C ALA A 362 15.07 7.73 -4.68
N THR A 363 14.47 6.86 -3.88
CA THR A 363 15.19 6.14 -2.82
C THR A 363 16.21 5.15 -3.38
N VAL A 364 15.88 4.46 -4.48
CA VAL A 364 16.81 3.54 -5.15
C VAL A 364 17.96 4.33 -5.81
N ASP A 365 17.65 5.47 -6.46
CA ASP A 365 18.64 6.31 -7.13
C ASP A 365 19.56 7.06 -6.14
N ALA A 366 19.15 7.23 -4.88
CA ALA A 366 19.92 7.93 -3.86
C ALA A 366 21.17 7.15 -3.40
N VAL A 367 21.21 5.83 -3.61
CA VAL A 367 22.27 4.95 -3.09
C VAL A 367 22.78 3.99 -4.15
N HIS A 368 23.96 3.39 -3.91
CA HIS A 368 24.46 2.34 -4.78
C HIS A 368 23.46 1.15 -4.78
N PRO A 369 23.24 0.44 -5.92
CA PRO A 369 22.24 -0.64 -6.04
C PRO A 369 22.30 -1.71 -4.95
N ARG A 370 23.51 -2.06 -4.46
CA ARG A 370 23.70 -3.01 -3.34
C ARG A 370 23.07 -2.57 -2.02
N HIS A 371 22.82 -1.25 -1.83
CA HIS A 371 22.25 -0.69 -0.61
C HIS A 371 20.78 -0.24 -0.77
N ALA A 372 20.20 -0.37 -1.97
CA ALA A 372 18.85 0.11 -2.30
C ALA A 372 17.77 -0.48 -1.37
N ALA A 373 17.83 -1.78 -1.08
CA ALA A 373 16.86 -2.43 -0.19
C ALA A 373 16.90 -1.87 1.24
N ARG A 374 18.10 -1.55 1.74
CA ARG A 374 18.27 -0.96 3.09
C ARG A 374 17.80 0.47 3.14
N ALA A 375 18.13 1.27 2.11
CA ALA A 375 17.63 2.64 1.99
C ALA A 375 16.09 2.67 1.96
N ALA A 376 15.48 1.82 1.14
CA ALA A 376 14.03 1.67 1.09
C ALA A 376 13.44 1.24 2.45
N GLY A 377 14.13 0.34 3.17
CA GLY A 377 13.74 -0.06 4.52
C GLY A 377 13.75 1.09 5.52
N ILE A 378 14.79 1.94 5.51
CA ILE A 378 14.90 3.12 6.39
C ILE A 378 13.79 4.13 6.06
N VAL A 379 13.64 4.49 4.78
CA VAL A 379 12.62 5.45 4.33
C VAL A 379 11.21 4.98 4.69
N ASN A 380 10.89 3.71 4.38
CA ASN A 380 9.58 3.15 4.72
C ASN A 380 9.37 3.01 6.24
N GLY A 381 10.40 2.63 6.99
CA GLY A 381 10.35 2.49 8.44
C GLY A 381 10.01 3.83 9.12
N ILE A 382 10.75 4.88 8.80
CA ILE A 382 10.49 6.23 9.33
C ILE A 382 9.13 6.75 8.87
N GLY A 383 8.77 6.55 7.61
CA GLY A 383 7.44 6.86 7.12
C GLY A 383 6.34 6.13 7.90
N SER A 384 6.57 4.88 8.31
CA SER A 384 5.60 4.12 9.10
C SER A 384 5.39 4.64 10.52
N LEU A 385 6.39 5.33 11.10
CA LEU A 385 6.19 6.09 12.33
C LEU A 385 5.19 7.24 12.11
N GLY A 386 5.28 7.96 10.98
CA GLY A 386 4.30 8.98 10.60
C GLY A 386 2.88 8.41 10.48
N GLN A 387 2.74 7.27 9.83
CA GLN A 387 1.46 6.55 9.75
C GLN A 387 0.93 6.19 11.14
N LEU A 388 1.78 5.67 12.01
CA LEU A 388 1.39 5.20 13.34
C LEU A 388 0.84 6.34 14.20
N ILE A 389 1.55 7.47 14.26
CA ILE A 389 1.13 8.62 15.07
C ILE A 389 -0.06 9.37 14.45
N SER A 390 -0.31 9.24 13.15
CA SER A 390 -1.37 9.96 12.43
C SER A 390 -2.74 9.80 13.06
N ALA A 391 -3.06 8.62 13.61
CA ALA A 391 -4.33 8.34 14.24
C ALA A 391 -4.61 9.24 15.45
N TYR A 392 -3.63 9.37 16.34
CA TYR A 392 -3.76 10.23 17.52
C TYR A 392 -3.64 11.72 17.18
N VAL A 393 -2.81 12.08 16.20
CA VAL A 393 -2.71 13.46 15.71
C VAL A 393 -4.09 13.96 15.26
N VAL A 394 -4.81 13.17 14.46
CA VAL A 394 -6.18 13.51 14.02
C VAL A 394 -7.10 13.64 15.23
N ALA A 395 -7.10 12.67 16.14
CA ALA A 395 -7.98 12.70 17.30
C ALA A 395 -7.74 13.95 18.18
N VAL A 396 -6.49 14.31 18.44
CA VAL A 396 -6.13 15.48 19.25
C VAL A 396 -6.57 16.77 18.56
N ILE A 397 -6.20 16.94 17.29
CA ILE A 397 -6.49 18.18 16.56
C ILE A 397 -8.01 18.36 16.39
N VAL A 398 -8.71 17.31 15.94
CA VAL A 398 -10.15 17.39 15.71
C VAL A 398 -10.93 17.63 16.98
N SER A 399 -10.54 16.98 18.10
CA SER A 399 -11.23 17.14 19.39
C SER A 399 -11.00 18.50 20.05
N ARG A 400 -9.83 19.13 19.84
CA ARG A 400 -9.48 20.40 20.47
C ARG A 400 -9.72 21.61 19.58
N PHE A 401 -9.49 21.50 18.29
CA PHE A 401 -9.45 22.63 17.37
C PHE A 401 -10.40 22.47 16.17
N GLY A 402 -11.00 21.29 15.99
CA GLY A 402 -11.91 21.01 14.89
C GLY A 402 -11.24 20.57 13.59
N TRP A 403 -12.07 20.17 12.62
CA TRP A 403 -11.64 19.62 11.35
C TRP A 403 -10.86 20.59 10.46
N ASP A 404 -11.22 21.89 10.48
CA ASP A 404 -10.57 22.89 9.61
C ASP A 404 -9.10 23.06 9.98
N GLN A 405 -8.75 22.99 11.27
CA GLN A 405 -7.37 23.06 11.76
C GLN A 405 -6.54 21.82 11.40
N LEU A 406 -7.20 20.69 11.17
CA LEU A 406 -6.53 19.49 10.70
C LEU A 406 -5.97 19.70 9.28
N PHE A 407 -6.68 20.37 8.40
CA PHE A 407 -6.18 20.67 7.06
C PHE A 407 -5.04 21.69 7.08
N THR A 408 -5.06 22.65 8.02
CA THR A 408 -3.92 23.55 8.26
C THR A 408 -2.69 22.77 8.74
N PHE A 409 -2.86 21.80 9.59
CA PHE A 409 -1.76 20.92 10.00
C PHE A 409 -1.22 20.08 8.84
N PHE A 410 -2.08 19.53 7.99
CA PHE A 410 -1.67 18.78 6.80
C PHE A 410 -0.93 19.68 5.79
N LEU A 411 -1.36 20.94 5.64
CA LEU A 411 -0.63 21.94 4.85
C LEU A 411 0.81 22.09 5.34
N LEU A 412 1.00 22.25 6.66
CA LEU A 412 2.35 22.35 7.25
C LEU A 412 3.16 21.08 7.02
N CYS A 413 2.56 19.90 7.13
CA CYS A 413 3.22 18.64 6.82
C CYS A 413 3.65 18.59 5.33
N ALA A 414 2.75 18.94 4.41
CA ALA A 414 3.04 18.94 2.98
C ALA A 414 4.12 19.96 2.61
N ALA A 415 4.05 21.18 3.17
CA ALA A 415 5.07 22.21 2.97
C ALA A 415 6.44 21.79 3.53
N SER A 416 6.48 21.17 4.71
CA SER A 416 7.72 20.63 5.31
C SER A 416 8.31 19.52 4.44
N ALA A 417 7.47 18.60 3.96
CA ALA A 417 7.88 17.54 3.05
C ALA A 417 8.44 18.09 1.74
N GLY A 418 7.77 19.07 1.14
CA GLY A 418 8.24 19.77 -0.06
C GLY A 418 9.54 20.52 0.19
N GLY A 419 9.66 21.23 1.32
CA GLY A 419 10.86 21.94 1.72
C GLY A 419 12.07 21.04 1.87
N LEU A 420 11.92 19.86 2.44
CA LEU A 420 13.00 18.86 2.52
C LEU A 420 13.50 18.46 1.13
N LEU A 421 12.62 18.28 0.15
CA LEU A 421 13.03 17.91 -1.20
C LEU A 421 13.75 19.04 -1.94
N THR A 422 13.45 20.32 -1.63
CA THR A 422 14.17 21.45 -2.25
C THR A 422 15.64 21.48 -1.90
N LEU A 423 16.07 20.90 -0.79
CA LEU A 423 17.48 20.76 -0.43
C LEU A 423 18.29 19.96 -1.49
N ARG A 424 17.60 19.23 -2.36
CA ARG A 424 18.19 18.42 -3.44
C ARG A 424 17.64 18.78 -4.82
N TRP A 425 17.08 19.97 -4.98
CA TRP A 425 16.42 20.43 -6.21
C TRP A 425 17.30 20.28 -7.46
N ASN A 426 18.58 20.59 -7.36
CA ASN A 426 19.52 20.58 -8.49
C ASN A 426 20.23 19.24 -8.72
N LYS A 427 19.85 18.17 -7.98
CA LYS A 427 20.44 16.86 -8.22
C LYS A 427 19.97 16.32 -9.58
N GLY A 428 20.91 15.83 -10.38
CA GLY A 428 20.71 15.37 -11.77
C GLY A 428 21.20 16.34 -12.84
N VAL A 429 21.50 17.61 -12.49
CA VAL A 429 22.04 18.60 -13.44
C VAL A 429 23.54 18.42 -13.66
N LYS A 430 24.28 17.93 -12.64
CA LYS A 430 25.76 17.82 -12.70
C LYS A 430 26.31 16.75 -13.63
N SER A 431 25.52 15.73 -13.99
CA SER A 431 25.98 14.66 -14.88
C SER A 431 26.05 15.06 -16.36
N GLU A 432 25.39 16.14 -16.77
CA GLU A 432 25.48 16.65 -18.15
C GLU A 432 26.69 17.59 -18.34
N GLN A 433 27.19 18.21 -17.28
CA GLN A 433 28.36 19.10 -17.34
C GLN A 433 29.71 18.38 -17.19
N GLU A 434 29.73 17.16 -16.66
CA GLU A 434 30.95 16.33 -16.60
C GLU A 434 31.10 15.38 -17.80
N ALA A 435 30.07 15.29 -18.67
CA ALA A 435 30.08 14.49 -19.90
C ALA A 435 30.28 15.35 -21.18
N SER A 436 30.36 16.66 -21.07
CA SER A 436 30.73 17.60 -22.12
C SER A 436 32.17 18.13 -21.90
#